data_1bed591127652effd1d9988fef21fc6f
#
_entry.id   1bed591127652effd1d9988fef21fc6f
#
_cell.length_a   1.000
_cell.length_b   1.000
_cell.length_c   1.000
_cell.angle_alpha   90.00
_cell.angle_beta   90.00
_cell.angle_gamma   90.00
#
_symmetry.space_group_name_H-M   'P 1'
#
loop_
_entity.id
_entity.type
_entity.pdbx_description
1 polymer ?
#
loop_
_entity_poly.entity_id
_entity_poly.type
_entity_poly.pdbx_seq_one_letter_code
_entity_poly.pdbx_strand_id
1 'polypeptide(L)'
;MLIRTVAMLLCLLVFAPYSLAADQSPTRQFGKEITVYKSPTCGCCGGWVEYLRRNGFRATVVNQYDLSQIRAQYGITRELQSCHTAVVDGYVIEGHVPADDIWRLIAEKPEATGLTAPGMPMMSPGMQSIEPKDYDVLLFGPDAKAAVYSRY
;
A
#
# COMPACT_ATOMS: atom_id res chain seq x y z
N MET A 1 -82.83 12.35 -3.54
CA MET A 1 -81.87 12.64 -2.48
C MET A 1 -80.52 11.94 -2.85
N LEU A 2 -79.59 12.69 -3.47
CA LEU A 2 -78.33 12.15 -3.99
C LEU A 2 -77.24 12.30 -2.92
N ILE A 3 -76.66 11.18 -2.45
CA ILE A 3 -75.51 11.17 -1.55
C ILE A 3 -74.25 11.05 -2.43
N ARG A 4 -73.48 12.14 -2.49
CA ARG A 4 -72.19 12.22 -3.15
C ARG A 4 -71.10 11.66 -2.15
N THR A 5 -70.61 10.51 -2.43
CA THR A 5 -69.41 9.99 -1.75
C THR A 5 -68.13 10.57 -2.36
N VAL A 6 -67.42 11.40 -1.60
CA VAL A 6 -66.09 11.93 -1.95
C VAL A 6 -65.09 10.93 -1.57
N ALA A 7 -64.42 10.29 -2.54
CA ALA A 7 -63.28 9.42 -2.33
C ALA A 7 -62.04 10.28 -2.14
N MET A 8 -61.51 10.27 -0.93
CA MET A 8 -60.25 10.96 -0.56
C MET A 8 -59.07 10.05 -0.92
N LEU A 9 -58.38 10.41 -2.02
CA LEU A 9 -57.16 9.68 -2.45
C LEU A 9 -56.01 10.10 -1.54
N LEU A 10 -55.58 9.18 -0.64
CA LEU A 10 -54.42 9.39 0.22
C LEU A 10 -53.15 9.03 -0.57
N CYS A 11 -52.43 10.04 -1.04
CA CYS A 11 -51.13 9.88 -1.73
C CYS A 11 -50.04 9.61 -0.69
N LEU A 12 -49.69 8.35 -0.48
CA LEU A 12 -48.54 7.93 0.36
C LEU A 12 -47.25 8.25 -0.40
N LEU A 13 -46.60 9.36 -0.05
CA LEU A 13 -45.24 9.67 -0.47
C LEU A 13 -44.27 8.71 0.24
N VAL A 14 -43.80 7.71 -0.49
CA VAL A 14 -42.72 6.82 -0.05
C VAL A 14 -41.41 7.57 -0.15
N PHE A 15 -40.93 8.11 0.97
CA PHE A 15 -39.57 8.63 1.08
C PHE A 15 -38.58 7.44 1.10
N ALA A 16 -37.97 7.14 -0.03
CA ALA A 16 -36.83 6.23 -0.08
C ALA A 16 -35.63 6.91 0.60
N PRO A 17 -34.98 6.27 1.62
CA PRO A 17 -33.77 6.81 2.17
C PRO A 17 -32.66 6.71 1.11
N TYR A 18 -32.16 7.83 0.62
CA TYR A 18 -30.91 7.87 -0.13
C TYR A 18 -29.77 7.50 0.83
N SER A 19 -29.32 6.25 0.78
CA SER A 19 -28.08 5.85 1.43
C SER A 19 -26.93 6.55 0.67
N LEU A 20 -26.42 7.63 1.25
CA LEU A 20 -25.12 8.19 0.86
C LEU A 20 -24.08 7.10 1.16
N ALA A 21 -23.68 6.35 0.14
CA ALA A 21 -22.47 5.52 0.24
C ALA A 21 -21.32 6.48 0.52
N ALA A 22 -20.83 6.49 1.76
CA ALA A 22 -19.62 7.21 2.11
C ALA A 22 -18.50 6.63 1.25
N ASP A 23 -17.88 7.46 0.43
CA ASP A 23 -16.65 7.16 -0.29
C ASP A 23 -15.59 6.78 0.77
N GLN A 24 -15.34 5.49 0.91
CA GLN A 24 -14.29 4.94 1.78
C GLN A 24 -12.96 4.95 1.04
N SER A 25 -12.61 6.08 0.42
CA SER A 25 -11.22 6.28 0.02
C SER A 25 -10.35 6.15 1.28
N PRO A 26 -9.33 5.27 1.29
CA PRO A 26 -8.49 5.06 2.47
C PRO A 26 -7.89 6.42 2.86
N THR A 27 -8.29 6.92 4.01
CA THR A 27 -7.75 8.17 4.57
C THR A 27 -6.24 7.99 4.71
N ARG A 28 -5.48 8.63 3.83
CA ARG A 28 -4.03 8.69 3.86
C ARG A 28 -3.64 9.35 5.20
N GLN A 29 -3.28 8.54 6.18
CA GLN A 29 -2.94 9.00 7.53
C GLN A 29 -1.53 9.58 7.50
N PHE A 30 -1.39 10.87 7.16
CA PHE A 30 -0.11 11.56 7.08
C PHE A 30 0.74 11.34 8.34
N GLY A 31 2.02 11.05 8.14
CA GLY A 31 2.98 10.85 9.22
C GLY A 31 3.10 9.40 9.70
N LYS A 32 2.66 8.41 8.91
CA LYS A 32 2.90 6.99 9.22
C LYS A 32 4.39 6.71 9.27
N GLU A 33 4.85 6.12 10.37
CA GLU A 33 6.26 5.79 10.58
C GLU A 33 6.64 4.55 9.75
N ILE A 34 7.78 4.64 9.06
CA ILE A 34 8.40 3.54 8.34
C ILE A 34 9.91 3.54 8.61
N THR A 35 10.47 2.39 8.99
CA THR A 35 11.91 2.23 9.18
C THR A 35 12.53 1.55 7.97
N VAL A 36 13.54 2.17 7.37
CA VAL A 36 14.18 1.73 6.12
C VAL A 36 15.61 1.30 6.39
N TYR A 37 15.93 0.03 6.20
CA TYR A 37 17.26 -0.57 6.30
C TYR A 37 17.90 -0.61 4.91
N LYS A 38 18.99 0.12 4.70
CA LYS A 38 19.65 0.26 3.41
C LYS A 38 21.15 0.45 3.52
N SER A 39 21.88 0.12 2.46
CA SER A 39 23.30 0.51 2.37
C SER A 39 23.44 2.04 2.38
N PRO A 40 24.41 2.61 3.11
CA PRO A 40 24.67 4.04 3.12
C PRO A 40 25.02 4.59 1.72
N THR A 41 25.57 3.75 0.85
CA THR A 41 25.99 4.12 -0.51
C THR A 41 24.91 3.88 -1.57
N CYS A 42 23.75 3.33 -1.21
CA CYS A 42 22.65 3.08 -2.15
C CYS A 42 21.89 4.39 -2.47
N GLY A 43 22.20 5.02 -3.61
CA GLY A 43 21.58 6.29 -4.04
C GLY A 43 20.09 6.12 -4.38
N CYS A 44 19.72 5.08 -5.13
CA CYS A 44 18.31 4.83 -5.50
C CYS A 44 17.46 4.55 -4.26
N CYS A 45 17.98 3.84 -3.25
CA CYS A 45 17.29 3.65 -1.98
C CYS A 45 17.04 4.98 -1.27
N GLY A 46 18.00 5.92 -1.33
CA GLY A 46 17.81 7.30 -0.84
C GLY A 46 16.71 8.02 -1.59
N GLY A 47 16.68 7.89 -2.91
CA GLY A 47 15.60 8.43 -3.76
C GLY A 47 14.22 7.88 -3.39
N TRP A 48 14.11 6.59 -3.06
CA TRP A 48 12.86 5.98 -2.62
C TRP A 48 12.44 6.50 -1.22
N VAL A 49 13.37 6.68 -0.30
CA VAL A 49 13.08 7.29 1.01
C VAL A 49 12.48 8.70 0.85
N GLU A 50 13.07 9.54 -0.01
CA GLU A 50 12.54 10.87 -0.29
C GLU A 50 11.17 10.81 -0.99
N TYR A 51 10.96 9.85 -1.89
CA TYR A 51 9.66 9.60 -2.49
C TYR A 51 8.61 9.26 -1.43
N LEU A 52 8.91 8.37 -0.47
CA LEU A 52 7.99 8.03 0.62
C LEU A 52 7.64 9.25 1.48
N ARG A 53 8.64 10.08 1.82
CA ARG A 53 8.42 11.31 2.60
C ARG A 53 7.44 12.26 1.91
N ARG A 54 7.60 12.46 0.60
CA ARG A 54 6.66 13.25 -0.22
C ARG A 54 5.26 12.64 -0.30
N ASN A 55 5.15 11.34 -0.08
CA ASN A 55 3.89 10.59 -0.09
C ASN A 55 3.33 10.32 1.31
N GLY A 56 3.73 11.11 2.32
CA GLY A 56 3.09 11.15 3.64
C GLY A 56 3.67 10.22 4.68
N PHE A 57 4.78 9.51 4.41
CA PHE A 57 5.47 8.70 5.42
C PHE A 57 6.51 9.50 6.19
N ARG A 58 6.72 9.16 7.47
CA ARG A 58 7.88 9.56 8.27
C ARG A 58 8.92 8.45 8.21
N ALA A 59 9.84 8.54 7.25
CA ALA A 59 10.85 7.53 7.03
C ALA A 59 12.09 7.76 7.90
N THR A 60 12.38 6.81 8.80
CA THR A 60 13.63 6.68 9.56
C THR A 60 14.57 5.75 8.81
N VAL A 61 15.82 6.16 8.60
CA VAL A 61 16.82 5.37 7.88
C VAL A 61 17.81 4.73 8.85
N VAL A 62 17.98 3.42 8.73
CA VAL A 62 19.03 2.64 9.39
C VAL A 62 20.05 2.20 8.33
N ASN A 63 21.22 2.80 8.36
CA ASN A 63 22.29 2.46 7.43
C ASN A 63 23.02 1.21 7.86
N GLN A 64 23.01 0.19 7.01
CA GLN A 64 23.79 -1.04 7.20
C GLN A 64 24.11 -1.70 5.86
N TYR A 65 25.29 -2.31 5.74
CA TYR A 65 25.73 -2.97 4.50
C TYR A 65 25.13 -4.37 4.33
N ASP A 66 24.88 -5.07 5.43
CA ASP A 66 24.33 -6.42 5.41
C ASP A 66 22.89 -6.42 5.91
N LEU A 67 21.98 -6.81 5.03
CA LEU A 67 20.53 -6.93 5.31
C LEU A 67 20.10 -8.38 5.58
N SER A 68 21.04 -9.33 5.65
CA SER A 68 20.74 -10.76 5.79
C SER A 68 19.91 -11.06 7.05
N GLN A 69 20.23 -10.42 8.17
CA GLN A 69 19.54 -10.62 9.43
C GLN A 69 18.06 -10.16 9.36
N ILE A 70 17.81 -8.95 8.89
CA ILE A 70 16.44 -8.42 8.77
C ILE A 70 15.63 -9.23 7.75
N ARG A 71 16.24 -9.65 6.64
CA ARG A 71 15.60 -10.49 5.63
C ARG A 71 15.26 -11.88 6.16
N ALA A 72 16.17 -12.50 6.91
CA ALA A 72 15.91 -13.78 7.55
C ALA A 72 14.76 -13.69 8.56
N GLN A 73 14.68 -12.62 9.34
CA GLN A 73 13.60 -12.38 10.31
C GLN A 73 12.22 -12.39 9.65
N TYR A 74 12.09 -11.86 8.44
CA TYR A 74 10.83 -11.78 7.69
C TYR A 74 10.68 -12.85 6.60
N GLY A 75 11.58 -13.84 6.55
CA GLY A 75 11.49 -14.94 5.57
C GLY A 75 11.63 -14.47 4.11
N ILE A 76 12.37 -13.38 3.85
CA ILE A 76 12.61 -12.86 2.49
C ILE A 76 13.63 -13.75 1.79
N THR A 77 13.13 -14.64 0.91
CA THR A 77 13.99 -15.52 0.10
C THR A 77 14.72 -14.73 -0.99
N ARG A 78 15.70 -15.35 -1.63
CA ARG A 78 16.52 -14.70 -2.65
C ARG A 78 15.69 -14.16 -3.82
N GLU A 79 14.61 -14.85 -4.17
CA GLU A 79 13.70 -14.49 -5.27
C GLU A 79 12.87 -13.24 -4.96
N LEU A 80 12.64 -12.96 -3.67
CA LEU A 80 11.88 -11.80 -3.21
C LEU A 80 12.76 -10.58 -2.94
N GLN A 81 14.11 -10.75 -2.95
CA GLN A 81 15.04 -9.68 -2.56
C GLN A 81 15.15 -8.54 -3.56
N SER A 82 15.41 -7.37 -3.01
CA SER A 82 15.75 -6.15 -3.73
C SER A 82 16.92 -5.43 -3.03
N CYS A 83 17.06 -4.10 -3.17
CA CYS A 83 18.21 -3.35 -2.67
C CYS A 83 18.07 -2.83 -1.23
N HIS A 84 16.89 -2.82 -0.67
CA HIS A 84 16.61 -2.38 0.71
C HIS A 84 15.38 -3.07 1.29
N THR A 85 15.30 -3.08 2.61
CA THR A 85 14.16 -3.63 3.37
C THR A 85 13.59 -2.54 4.26
N ALA A 86 12.28 -2.40 4.33
CA ALA A 86 11.62 -1.48 5.25
C ALA A 86 10.54 -2.19 6.07
N VAL A 87 10.18 -1.59 7.22
CA VAL A 87 9.14 -2.10 8.11
C VAL A 87 8.15 -0.99 8.42
N VAL A 88 6.87 -1.28 8.25
CA VAL A 88 5.76 -0.38 8.52
C VAL A 88 4.57 -1.16 9.06
N ASP A 89 4.04 -0.76 10.21
CA ASP A 89 2.82 -1.36 10.79
C ASP A 89 2.84 -2.89 10.95
N GLY A 90 4.05 -3.46 11.16
CA GLY A 90 4.27 -4.91 11.25
C GLY A 90 4.51 -5.60 9.91
N TYR A 91 4.25 -4.96 8.79
CA TYR A 91 4.56 -5.46 7.45
C TYR A 91 6.00 -5.13 7.04
N VAL A 92 6.59 -6.02 6.24
CA VAL A 92 7.86 -5.75 5.59
C VAL A 92 7.64 -5.30 4.13
N ILE A 93 8.45 -4.35 3.71
CA ILE A 93 8.46 -3.82 2.34
C ILE A 93 9.87 -4.02 1.79
N GLU A 94 10.00 -4.81 0.74
CA GLU A 94 11.28 -5.11 0.11
C GLU A 94 11.38 -4.40 -1.25
N GLY A 95 12.35 -3.52 -1.38
CA GLY A 95 12.62 -2.77 -2.61
C GLY A 95 11.66 -1.61 -2.88
N HIS A 96 11.62 -1.21 -4.14
CA HIS A 96 11.02 0.05 -4.61
C HIS A 96 9.49 -0.03 -4.80
N VAL A 97 8.78 -0.51 -3.76
CA VAL A 97 7.31 -0.59 -3.75
C VAL A 97 6.71 0.82 -3.76
N PRO A 98 5.71 1.11 -4.59
CA PRO A 98 5.01 2.39 -4.62
C PRO A 98 4.31 2.72 -3.31
N ALA A 99 4.30 4.00 -2.93
CA ALA A 99 3.66 4.48 -1.70
C ALA A 99 2.16 4.14 -1.63
N ASP A 100 1.45 4.18 -2.76
CA ASP A 100 0.02 3.86 -2.82
C ASP A 100 -0.24 2.39 -2.49
N ASP A 101 0.63 1.47 -2.92
CA ASP A 101 0.54 0.05 -2.54
C ASP A 101 0.80 -0.15 -1.04
N ILE A 102 1.76 0.59 -0.46
CA ILE A 102 2.03 0.53 0.98
C ILE A 102 0.82 1.07 1.77
N TRP A 103 0.23 2.19 1.35
CA TRP A 103 -0.98 2.72 1.96
C TRP A 103 -2.16 1.75 1.87
N ARG A 104 -2.34 1.10 0.70
CA ARG A 104 -3.37 0.09 0.49
C ARG A 104 -3.15 -1.12 1.39
N LEU A 105 -1.92 -1.64 1.51
CA LEU A 105 -1.56 -2.73 2.41
C LEU A 105 -1.95 -2.43 3.87
N ILE A 106 -1.60 -1.22 4.35
CA ILE A 106 -1.91 -0.79 5.72
C ILE A 106 -3.43 -0.68 5.95
N ALA A 107 -4.17 -0.25 4.93
CA ALA A 107 -5.62 -0.09 5.01
C ALA A 107 -6.36 -1.44 4.97
N GLU A 108 -5.96 -2.33 4.05
CA GLU A 108 -6.60 -3.64 3.83
C GLU A 108 -6.25 -4.66 4.92
N LYS A 109 -5.06 -4.54 5.53
CA LYS A 109 -4.53 -5.43 6.58
C LYS A 109 -4.64 -6.92 6.25
N PRO A 110 -4.17 -7.38 5.08
CA PRO A 110 -4.23 -8.79 4.72
C PRO A 110 -3.35 -9.63 5.65
N GLU A 111 -3.68 -10.93 5.78
CA GLU A 111 -2.81 -11.90 6.44
C GLU A 111 -1.60 -12.23 5.53
N ALA A 112 -0.56 -11.41 5.62
CA ALA A 112 0.65 -11.52 4.80
C ALA A 112 1.87 -11.05 5.59
N THR A 113 3.07 -11.38 5.12
CA THR A 113 4.31 -10.85 5.67
C THR A 113 4.58 -9.44 5.14
N GLY A 114 4.28 -9.17 3.86
CA GLY A 114 4.50 -7.86 3.28
C GLY A 114 4.45 -7.81 1.76
N LEU A 115 5.03 -6.74 1.20
CA LEU A 115 5.14 -6.50 -0.23
C LEU A 115 6.59 -6.53 -0.70
N THR A 116 6.80 -6.94 -1.94
CA THR A 116 8.10 -6.84 -2.61
C THR A 116 7.97 -6.36 -4.05
N ALA A 117 8.93 -5.54 -4.49
CA ALA A 117 9.26 -5.28 -5.87
C ALA A 117 10.64 -5.93 -6.13
N PRO A 118 10.69 -7.22 -6.54
CA PRO A 118 11.93 -7.98 -6.59
C PRO A 118 12.93 -7.38 -7.57
N GLY A 119 14.22 -7.52 -7.25
CA GLY A 119 15.28 -6.96 -8.08
C GLY A 119 15.34 -5.44 -7.98
N MET A 120 15.58 -4.78 -9.09
CA MET A 120 15.67 -3.31 -9.19
C MET A 120 14.96 -2.82 -10.45
N PRO A 121 13.61 -2.77 -10.46
CA PRO A 121 12.85 -2.32 -11.63
C PRO A 121 13.21 -0.87 -11.96
N MET A 122 13.69 -0.62 -13.18
CA MET A 122 14.22 0.68 -13.58
C MET A 122 13.16 1.80 -13.55
N MET A 123 11.90 1.45 -13.81
CA MET A 123 10.78 2.39 -13.80
C MET A 123 10.03 2.42 -12.47
N SER A 124 10.70 2.05 -11.36
CA SER A 124 10.13 2.14 -10.02
C SER A 124 10.50 3.46 -9.31
N PRO A 125 9.72 3.89 -8.31
CA PRO A 125 10.01 5.11 -7.54
C PRO A 125 11.39 5.08 -6.89
N GLY A 126 12.15 6.17 -7.02
CA GLY A 126 13.52 6.28 -6.52
C GLY A 126 14.59 5.77 -7.50
N MET A 127 14.19 5.09 -8.59
CA MET A 127 15.06 4.73 -9.72
C MET A 127 15.01 5.85 -10.78
N GLN A 128 14.57 5.54 -12.00
CA GLN A 128 14.47 6.51 -13.10
C GLN A 128 13.11 7.20 -13.22
N SER A 129 12.11 6.71 -12.50
CA SER A 129 10.76 7.22 -12.54
C SER A 129 10.18 7.43 -11.14
N ILE A 130 9.22 8.35 -11.04
CA ILE A 130 8.34 8.50 -9.89
C ILE A 130 6.99 7.80 -10.14
N GLU A 131 6.69 7.50 -11.41
CA GLU A 131 5.50 6.75 -11.83
C GLU A 131 5.88 5.30 -12.09
N PRO A 132 5.30 4.34 -11.36
CA PRO A 132 5.58 2.92 -11.53
C PRO A 132 5.20 2.44 -12.93
N LYS A 133 6.05 1.62 -13.57
CA LYS A 133 5.78 1.08 -14.89
C LYS A 133 6.59 -0.19 -15.17
N ASP A 134 5.99 -1.13 -15.92
CA ASP A 134 6.62 -2.33 -16.46
C ASP A 134 7.22 -3.28 -15.40
N TYR A 135 6.55 -3.42 -14.23
CA TYR A 135 6.90 -4.41 -13.21
C TYR A 135 5.71 -4.76 -12.31
N ASP A 136 5.82 -5.89 -11.61
CA ASP A 136 4.84 -6.34 -10.63
C ASP A 136 5.31 -6.03 -9.21
N VAL A 137 4.37 -5.65 -8.34
CA VAL A 137 4.50 -5.70 -6.88
C VAL A 137 3.83 -6.97 -6.40
N LEU A 138 4.51 -7.73 -5.56
CA LEU A 138 4.03 -9.00 -5.04
C LEU A 138 3.69 -8.89 -3.56
N LEU A 139 2.55 -9.47 -3.16
CA LEU A 139 2.21 -9.76 -1.78
C LEU A 139 2.76 -11.13 -1.43
N PHE A 140 3.47 -11.29 -0.30
CA PHE A 140 4.00 -12.59 0.11
C PHE A 140 3.70 -12.91 1.57
N GLY A 141 3.53 -14.19 1.84
CA GLY A 141 3.23 -14.75 3.16
C GLY A 141 4.47 -15.31 3.89
N PRO A 142 4.29 -15.85 5.10
CA PRO A 142 5.38 -16.42 5.91
C PRO A 142 6.03 -17.66 5.29
N ASP A 143 5.35 -18.33 4.34
CA ASP A 143 5.88 -19.46 3.57
C ASP A 143 6.62 -19.02 2.28
N ALA A 144 6.87 -17.71 2.14
CA ALA A 144 7.46 -17.06 0.98
C ALA A 144 6.69 -17.24 -0.35
N LYS A 145 5.48 -17.83 -0.30
CA LYS A 145 4.61 -17.81 -1.48
C LYS A 145 4.17 -16.40 -1.79
N ALA A 146 4.28 -16.04 -3.04
CA ALA A 146 3.98 -14.71 -3.52
C ALA A 146 2.90 -14.73 -4.60
N ALA A 147 2.05 -13.69 -4.57
CA ALA A 147 1.04 -13.44 -5.60
C ALA A 147 1.12 -11.98 -6.06
N VAL A 148 0.71 -11.70 -7.29
CA VAL A 148 0.68 -10.33 -7.81
C VAL A 148 -0.30 -9.49 -7.00
N TYR A 149 0.19 -8.39 -6.43
CA TYR A 149 -0.59 -7.40 -5.69
C TYR A 149 -0.96 -6.21 -6.59
N SER A 150 0.01 -5.69 -7.34
CA SER A 150 -0.20 -4.63 -8.35
C SER A 150 0.62 -4.91 -9.60
N ARG A 151 0.14 -4.44 -10.75
CA ARG A 151 0.84 -4.44 -12.04
C ARG A 151 0.98 -3.02 -12.56
N TYR A 152 2.14 -2.68 -13.02
CA TYR A 152 2.50 -1.37 -13.52
C TYR A 152 3.00 -1.42 -14.95
#